data_a5a99d5bb3caf6f857a1dce81dd15143
#
_entry.id   a5a99d5bb3caf6f857a1dce81dd15143
#
_cell.length_a   1.000
_cell.length_b   1.000
_cell.length_c   1.000
_cell.angle_alpha   90.00
_cell.angle_beta   90.00
_cell.angle_gamma   90.00
#
_symmetry.space_group_name_H-M   'P 1'
#
loop_
_entity.id
_entity.type
_entity.pdbx_description
1 polymer ?
#
loop_
_entity_poly.entity_id
_entity_poly.type
_entity_poly.pdbx_seq_one_letter_code
_entity_poly.pdbx_strand_id
1 'polypeptide(L)'
;MTARQSLLALVLLTSFLGGCANFDLQVEPSQALPASGSAFGRSVQAQAATHEGKSGFRLLSDSTEAFTARAELIRNAQSSLDLQYYIVHDGISTRMLVSELLKAADRGVRVRILLDDTTSDGLDKTIA
;
A
#
# COMPACT_ATOMS: atom_id res chain seq x y z
N MET A 1 21.23 49.85 9.09
CA MET A 1 21.61 48.45 8.79
C MET A 1 22.87 48.50 7.94
N THR A 2 23.97 47.91 8.38
CA THR A 2 25.22 47.91 7.63
C THR A 2 25.15 46.86 6.50
N ALA A 3 25.81 47.10 5.36
CA ALA A 3 25.85 46.16 4.23
C ALA A 3 26.20 44.73 4.64
N ARG A 4 26.98 44.54 5.70
CA ARG A 4 27.30 43.23 6.28
C ARG A 4 26.10 42.53 6.90
N GLN A 5 25.20 43.26 7.55
CA GLN A 5 23.97 42.66 8.14
C GLN A 5 22.97 42.26 7.08
N SER A 6 22.87 43.01 5.98
CA SER A 6 22.01 42.67 4.84
C SER A 6 22.54 41.44 4.11
N LEU A 7 23.86 41.31 3.97
CA LEU A 7 24.46 40.13 3.32
C LEU A 7 24.25 38.84 4.14
N LEU A 8 24.41 38.93 5.47
CA LEU A 8 24.14 37.81 6.39
C LEU A 8 22.66 37.36 6.37
N ALA A 9 21.74 38.33 6.33
CA ALA A 9 20.32 38.04 6.24
C ALA A 9 19.94 37.36 4.90
N LEU A 10 20.58 37.78 3.80
CA LEU A 10 20.37 37.18 2.49
C LEU A 10 20.88 35.73 2.42
N VAL A 11 22.08 35.48 3.00
CA VAL A 11 22.65 34.12 3.04
C VAL A 11 21.84 33.20 3.93
N LEU A 12 21.29 33.66 5.05
CA LEU A 12 20.37 32.90 5.89
C LEU A 12 19.05 32.59 5.17
N LEU A 13 18.51 33.55 4.43
CA LEU A 13 17.25 33.36 3.70
C LEU A 13 17.39 32.34 2.56
N THR A 14 18.54 32.33 1.86
CA THR A 14 18.81 31.36 0.77
C THR A 14 19.04 29.94 1.29
N SER A 15 19.51 29.77 2.54
CA SER A 15 19.70 28.45 3.15
C SER A 15 18.38 27.73 3.47
N PHE A 16 17.28 28.48 3.64
CA PHE A 16 15.95 27.89 3.86
C PHE A 16 15.23 27.45 2.58
N LEU A 17 15.70 27.84 1.40
CA LEU A 17 15.09 27.51 0.11
C LEU A 17 15.60 26.18 -0.48
N GLY A 18 16.61 25.55 0.11
CA GLY A 18 17.20 24.27 -0.34
C GLY A 18 16.50 23.00 0.15
N GLY A 19 15.30 23.09 0.74
CA GLY A 19 14.65 22.01 1.46
C GLY A 19 13.96 20.93 0.61
N CYS A 20 13.98 21.00 -0.72
CA CYS A 20 13.51 19.88 -1.56
C CYS A 20 14.72 19.03 -1.96
N ALA A 21 15.16 18.14 -1.09
CA ALA A 21 16.04 17.06 -1.51
C ALA A 21 15.25 16.19 -2.51
N ASN A 22 15.67 16.16 -3.77
CA ASN A 22 15.22 15.16 -4.71
C ASN A 22 15.74 13.81 -4.21
N PHE A 23 14.90 13.09 -3.49
CA PHE A 23 15.08 11.67 -3.26
C PHE A 23 14.85 10.98 -4.61
N ASP A 24 15.92 10.65 -5.29
CA ASP A 24 15.89 9.79 -6.48
C ASP A 24 15.61 8.36 -5.99
N LEU A 25 14.33 8.11 -5.67
CA LEU A 25 13.86 6.75 -5.39
C LEU A 25 13.96 5.99 -6.70
N GLN A 26 14.95 5.15 -6.83
CA GLN A 26 15.07 4.14 -7.88
C GLN A 26 13.92 3.14 -7.72
N VAL A 27 12.74 3.53 -8.21
CA VAL A 27 11.57 2.66 -8.18
C VAL A 27 11.67 1.71 -9.37
N GLU A 28 11.89 0.43 -9.09
CA GLU A 28 11.79 -0.62 -10.11
C GLU A 28 10.39 -0.59 -10.74
N PRO A 29 10.30 -0.50 -12.08
CA PRO A 29 9.00 -0.45 -12.74
C PRO A 29 8.24 -1.75 -12.49
N SER A 30 7.07 -1.62 -11.87
CA SER A 30 6.20 -2.74 -11.53
C SER A 30 5.01 -2.81 -12.49
N GLN A 31 4.81 -3.97 -13.11
CA GLN A 31 3.69 -4.21 -14.00
C GLN A 31 2.57 -4.97 -13.30
N ALA A 32 1.31 -4.63 -13.64
CA ALA A 32 0.15 -5.37 -13.19
C ALA A 32 0.16 -6.80 -13.78
N LEU A 33 -0.19 -7.78 -12.97
CA LEU A 33 -0.39 -9.15 -13.43
C LEU A 33 -1.84 -9.30 -13.96
N PRO A 34 -2.06 -10.08 -15.04
CA PRO A 34 -3.39 -10.31 -15.57
C PRO A 34 -4.31 -11.01 -14.55
N ALA A 35 -5.48 -10.44 -14.30
CA ALA A 35 -6.48 -11.03 -13.38
C ALA A 35 -6.98 -12.40 -13.86
N SER A 36 -6.99 -12.64 -15.19
CA SER A 36 -7.41 -13.91 -15.81
C SER A 36 -6.54 -15.12 -15.43
N GLY A 37 -5.35 -14.89 -14.86
CA GLY A 37 -4.46 -15.96 -14.38
C GLY A 37 -4.98 -16.69 -13.14
N SER A 38 -5.95 -16.13 -12.39
CA SER A 38 -6.47 -16.72 -11.16
C SER A 38 -7.92 -17.22 -11.31
N ALA A 39 -8.30 -18.21 -10.52
CA ALA A 39 -9.70 -18.70 -10.47
C ALA A 39 -10.65 -17.59 -10.02
N PHE A 40 -10.26 -16.80 -9.03
CA PHE A 40 -11.02 -15.64 -8.55
C PHE A 40 -11.19 -14.59 -9.65
N GLY A 41 -10.10 -14.22 -10.33
CA GLY A 41 -10.15 -13.24 -11.43
C GLY A 41 -11.07 -13.69 -12.55
N ARG A 42 -11.03 -14.96 -12.96
CA ARG A 42 -11.96 -15.51 -13.96
C ARG A 42 -13.42 -15.45 -13.51
N SER A 43 -13.69 -15.76 -12.23
CA SER A 43 -15.05 -15.66 -11.66
C SER A 43 -15.57 -14.23 -11.69
N VAL A 44 -14.75 -13.25 -11.28
CA VAL A 44 -15.12 -11.83 -11.32
C VAL A 44 -15.34 -11.36 -12.75
N GLN A 45 -14.49 -11.75 -13.70
CA GLN A 45 -14.66 -11.42 -15.12
C GLN A 45 -15.96 -11.98 -15.70
N ALA A 46 -16.31 -13.22 -15.37
CA ALA A 46 -17.56 -13.83 -15.80
C ALA A 46 -18.79 -13.07 -15.27
N GLN A 47 -18.75 -12.61 -14.02
CA GLN A 47 -19.82 -11.79 -13.45
C GLN A 47 -19.86 -10.38 -14.09
N ALA A 48 -18.70 -9.75 -14.30
CA ALA A 48 -18.60 -8.44 -14.92
C ALA A 48 -19.09 -8.42 -16.37
N ALA A 49 -18.91 -9.51 -17.12
CA ALA A 49 -19.34 -9.62 -18.51
C ALA A 49 -20.87 -9.44 -18.71
N THR A 50 -21.68 -9.70 -17.67
CA THR A 50 -23.12 -9.46 -17.70
C THR A 50 -23.51 -8.01 -17.39
N HIS A 51 -22.53 -7.16 -17.06
CA HIS A 51 -22.72 -5.76 -16.63
C HIS A 51 -21.74 -4.83 -17.35
N GLU A 52 -21.74 -4.85 -18.67
CA GLU A 52 -20.81 -4.10 -19.51
C GLU A 52 -20.82 -2.60 -19.15
N GLY A 53 -19.61 -2.01 -19.01
CA GLY A 53 -19.42 -0.60 -18.66
C GLY A 53 -19.77 -0.24 -17.20
N LYS A 54 -20.05 -1.23 -16.34
CA LYS A 54 -20.37 -1.01 -14.93
C LYS A 54 -19.31 -1.62 -14.01
N SER A 55 -19.21 -1.10 -12.79
CA SER A 55 -18.40 -1.65 -11.71
C SER A 55 -19.29 -2.32 -10.66
N GLY A 56 -18.85 -3.46 -10.13
CA GLY A 56 -19.53 -4.15 -9.05
C GLY A 56 -18.97 -3.72 -7.70
N PHE A 57 -19.85 -3.52 -6.71
CA PHE A 57 -19.49 -3.19 -5.34
C PHE A 57 -20.27 -4.09 -4.37
N ARG A 58 -19.60 -4.48 -3.28
CA ARG A 58 -20.24 -5.12 -2.14
C ARG A 58 -19.95 -4.31 -0.90
N LEU A 59 -20.98 -3.87 -0.21
CA LEU A 59 -20.85 -3.22 1.09
C LEU A 59 -20.59 -4.28 2.17
N LEU A 60 -19.53 -4.09 2.95
CA LEU A 60 -19.19 -4.88 4.13
C LEU A 60 -19.45 -3.98 5.35
N SER A 61 -20.62 -4.10 5.95
CA SER A 61 -21.08 -3.20 7.03
C SER A 61 -20.64 -3.63 8.42
N ASP A 62 -20.19 -4.87 8.57
CA ASP A 62 -19.71 -5.43 9.84
C ASP A 62 -18.18 -5.59 9.82
N SER A 63 -17.54 -5.25 10.93
CA SER A 63 -16.08 -5.30 11.06
C SER A 63 -15.51 -6.71 10.96
N THR A 64 -16.24 -7.71 11.47
CA THR A 64 -15.85 -9.11 11.39
C THR A 64 -15.98 -9.63 9.97
N GLU A 65 -17.06 -9.26 9.27
CA GLU A 65 -17.24 -9.58 7.85
C GLU A 65 -16.13 -8.94 7.02
N ALA A 66 -15.80 -7.67 7.26
CA ALA A 66 -14.74 -6.97 6.56
C ALA A 66 -13.35 -7.58 6.82
N PHE A 67 -13.07 -8.03 8.03
CA PHE A 67 -11.83 -8.74 8.37
C PHE A 67 -11.79 -10.11 7.67
N THR A 68 -12.86 -10.89 7.77
CA THR A 68 -12.97 -12.21 7.16
C THR A 68 -12.79 -12.14 5.64
N ALA A 69 -13.46 -11.20 4.98
CA ALA A 69 -13.33 -11.01 3.53
C ALA A 69 -11.86 -10.73 3.12
N ARG A 70 -11.14 -9.89 3.86
CA ARG A 70 -9.71 -9.63 3.59
C ARG A 70 -8.86 -10.88 3.80
N ALA A 71 -9.07 -11.60 4.90
CA ALA A 71 -8.33 -12.83 5.17
C ALA A 71 -8.57 -13.89 4.08
N GLU A 72 -9.82 -14.05 3.63
CA GLU A 72 -10.17 -14.98 2.54
C GLU A 72 -9.55 -14.57 1.20
N LEU A 73 -9.52 -13.27 0.86
CA LEU A 73 -8.85 -12.80 -0.34
C LEU A 73 -7.35 -13.13 -0.30
N ILE A 74 -6.68 -12.94 0.84
CA ILE A 74 -5.27 -13.28 1.02
C ILE A 74 -5.04 -14.79 0.89
N ARG A 75 -5.86 -15.61 1.54
CA ARG A 75 -5.75 -17.07 1.51
C ARG A 75 -5.94 -17.64 0.11
N ASN A 76 -6.87 -17.07 -0.66
CA ASN A 76 -7.22 -17.55 -1.99
C ASN A 76 -6.43 -16.87 -3.13
N ALA A 77 -5.53 -15.94 -2.82
CA ALA A 77 -4.67 -15.31 -3.81
C ALA A 77 -3.75 -16.34 -4.46
N GLN A 78 -3.63 -16.27 -5.79
CA GLN A 78 -2.84 -17.20 -6.61
C GLN A 78 -1.71 -16.53 -7.38
N SER A 79 -1.78 -15.22 -7.64
CA SER A 79 -0.83 -14.51 -8.50
C SER A 79 -0.22 -13.30 -7.81
N SER A 80 -1.05 -12.37 -7.34
CA SER A 80 -0.58 -11.15 -6.66
C SER A 80 -1.55 -10.66 -5.61
N LEU A 81 -1.00 -9.95 -4.64
CA LEU A 81 -1.68 -9.17 -3.62
C LEU A 81 -1.06 -7.78 -3.60
N ASP A 82 -1.87 -6.78 -3.87
CA ASP A 82 -1.48 -5.38 -3.77
C ASP A 82 -2.33 -4.75 -2.67
N LEU A 83 -1.70 -4.41 -1.54
CA LEU A 83 -2.35 -3.86 -0.37
C LEU A 83 -1.98 -2.40 -0.21
N GLN A 84 -2.96 -1.58 0.13
CA GLN A 84 -2.75 -0.17 0.44
C GLN A 84 -3.43 0.16 1.76
N TYR A 85 -2.65 0.63 2.72
CA TYR A 85 -3.12 1.01 4.04
C TYR A 85 -2.68 2.42 4.40
N TYR A 86 -3.62 3.21 4.88
CA TYR A 86 -3.35 4.52 5.44
C TYR A 86 -2.90 4.42 6.90
N ILE A 87 -3.56 3.55 7.68
CA ILE A 87 -3.25 3.35 9.09
C ILE A 87 -3.04 1.87 9.37
N VAL A 88 -1.93 1.55 10.03
CA VAL A 88 -1.63 0.21 10.55
C VAL A 88 -1.30 0.34 12.03
N HIS A 89 -2.08 -0.31 12.87
CA HIS A 89 -1.82 -0.41 14.31
C HIS A 89 -1.37 -1.81 14.67
N ASP A 90 -0.47 -1.93 15.64
CA ASP A 90 -0.13 -3.22 16.22
C ASP A 90 -1.36 -3.76 16.98
N GLY A 91 -1.77 -4.98 16.62
CA GLY A 91 -2.93 -5.64 17.20
C GLY A 91 -3.12 -7.05 16.65
N ILE A 92 -4.03 -7.79 17.27
CA ILE A 92 -4.29 -9.19 16.90
C ILE A 92 -4.70 -9.31 15.43
N SER A 93 -5.60 -8.46 14.96
CA SER A 93 -6.08 -8.49 13.58
C SER A 93 -4.96 -8.23 12.56
N THR A 94 -4.08 -7.26 12.84
CA THR A 94 -2.92 -6.96 11.99
C THR A 94 -1.97 -8.15 11.94
N ARG A 95 -1.61 -8.72 13.09
CA ARG A 95 -0.72 -9.89 13.16
C ARG A 95 -1.29 -11.09 12.43
N MET A 96 -2.61 -11.33 12.52
CA MET A 96 -3.28 -12.40 11.78
C MET A 96 -3.20 -12.16 10.26
N LEU A 97 -3.48 -10.95 9.77
CA LEU A 97 -3.38 -10.64 8.34
C LEU A 97 -1.94 -10.75 7.84
N VAL A 98 -0.96 -10.24 8.59
CA VAL A 98 0.47 -10.38 8.25
C VAL A 98 0.86 -11.87 8.16
N SER A 99 0.42 -12.70 9.11
CA SER A 99 0.66 -14.15 9.04
C SER A 99 0.07 -14.79 7.77
N GLU A 100 -1.12 -14.39 7.35
CA GLU A 100 -1.72 -14.88 6.10
C GLU A 100 -0.97 -14.36 4.86
N LEU A 101 -0.47 -13.11 4.90
CA LEU A 101 0.36 -12.54 3.82
C LEU A 101 1.68 -13.29 3.64
N LEU A 102 2.36 -13.62 4.75
CA LEU A 102 3.58 -14.44 4.71
C LEU A 102 3.30 -15.82 4.10
N LYS A 103 2.23 -16.48 4.52
CA LYS A 103 1.81 -17.76 3.91
C LYS A 103 1.48 -17.62 2.42
N ALA A 104 0.93 -16.50 1.99
CA ALA A 104 0.68 -16.24 0.58
C ALA A 104 2.00 -16.07 -0.19
N ALA A 105 2.96 -15.33 0.37
CA ALA A 105 4.29 -15.19 -0.21
C ALA A 105 5.02 -16.53 -0.32
N ASP A 106 4.95 -17.39 0.72
CA ASP A 106 5.51 -18.75 0.72
C ASP A 106 4.90 -19.63 -0.39
N ARG A 107 3.65 -19.38 -0.78
CA ARG A 107 3.00 -20.04 -1.94
C ARG A 107 3.44 -19.48 -3.30
N GLY A 108 4.29 -18.46 -3.32
CA GLY A 108 4.78 -17.79 -4.54
C GLY A 108 3.88 -16.66 -5.02
N VAL A 109 2.94 -16.19 -4.21
CA VAL A 109 2.13 -15.01 -4.53
C VAL A 109 2.98 -13.76 -4.40
N ARG A 110 2.97 -12.89 -5.42
CA ARG A 110 3.65 -11.60 -5.34
C ARG A 110 2.89 -10.67 -4.39
N VAL A 111 3.49 -10.32 -3.27
CA VAL A 111 2.90 -9.42 -2.28
C VAL A 111 3.57 -8.04 -2.36
N ARG A 112 2.76 -6.98 -2.49
CA ARG A 112 3.20 -5.59 -2.40
C ARG A 112 2.33 -4.86 -1.39
N ILE A 113 2.97 -4.08 -0.53
CA ILE A 113 2.29 -3.29 0.50
C ILE A 113 2.72 -1.84 0.36
N LEU A 114 1.75 -0.96 0.20
CA LEU A 114 1.94 0.49 0.29
C LEU A 114 1.37 0.97 1.63
N LEU A 115 2.23 1.54 2.45
CA LEU A 115 1.86 2.11 3.75
C LEU A 115 2.07 3.62 3.72
N ASP A 116 1.19 4.35 4.40
CA ASP A 116 1.38 5.77 4.64
C ASP A 116 2.37 5.96 5.81
N ASP A 117 3.39 6.77 5.58
CA ASP A 117 4.49 7.00 6.54
C ASP A 117 4.07 7.86 7.74
N THR A 118 3.01 8.66 7.60
CA THR A 118 2.57 9.58 8.67
C THR A 118 2.03 8.90 9.92
N THR A 119 1.63 7.63 9.81
CA THR A 119 1.03 6.86 10.91
C THR A 119 1.80 5.59 11.28
N SER A 120 2.93 5.33 10.61
CA SER A 120 3.76 4.14 10.81
C SER A 120 5.00 4.36 11.68
N ASP A 121 5.12 5.53 12.33
CA ASP A 121 6.26 5.89 13.19
C ASP A 121 6.62 4.78 14.18
N GLY A 122 7.80 4.21 14.03
CA GLY A 122 8.32 3.13 14.89
C GLY A 122 7.94 1.70 14.48
N LEU A 123 7.14 1.50 13.44
CA LEU A 123 6.75 0.17 12.95
C LEU A 123 7.75 -0.43 11.93
N ASP A 124 8.70 0.35 11.42
CA ASP A 124 9.67 -0.10 10.41
C ASP A 124 10.42 -1.37 10.82
N LYS A 125 10.73 -1.51 12.12
CA LYS A 125 11.39 -2.70 12.67
C LYS A 125 10.48 -3.93 12.78
N THR A 126 9.17 -3.74 12.73
CA THR A 126 8.17 -4.81 12.85
C THR A 126 7.75 -5.34 11.47
N ILE A 127 7.95 -4.54 10.43
CA ILE A 127 7.53 -4.82 9.05
C ILE A 127 8.73 -5.29 8.20
N ALA A 128 9.95 -4.94 8.61
CA ALA A 128 11.19 -5.36 7.95
C ALA A 128 11.59 -6.79 8.36
#